data_fcf8e6d5202d5a2baad5fa1d3af689c3
#
_entry.id   fcf8e6d5202d5a2baad5fa1d3af689c3
#
_cell.length_a   1.000
_cell.length_b   1.000
_cell.length_c   1.000
_cell.angle_alpha   90.00
_cell.angle_beta   90.00
_cell.angle_gamma   90.00
#
_symmetry.space_group_name_H-M   'P 1'
#
loop_
_entity.id
_entity.type
_entity.pdbx_description
1 polymer ?
#
loop_
_entity_poly.entity_id
_entity_poly.type
_entity_poly.pdbx_seq_one_letter_code
_entity_poly.pdbx_strand_id
1 'polypeptide(L)'
;MVKEFLMKKLLISLGVFACVTVNAQTASDSVVMTVAGKQVPLSEFIFIAEKNGEVDLSNTKSVKNYVELFKNFKLKVAEAESLGIDQTSSFKSELDGYRAQLIDSYMSDKEGEKAAARAVYDRGDHSVELTHILFRLPEKTVSKDTVAVYQEAMRVYERLQKGEDMETVGKALAEKDKEHVACEYVRCLLPMQSLKVFEDAAYSLPIGVVSEPVRTKLGFHLIKVHS
;
A
#
# COMPACT_ATOMS: atom_id res chain seq x y z
N MET A 1 -6.05 -25.22 62.79
CA MET A 1 -5.48 -23.86 62.68
C MET A 1 -4.98 -23.47 61.28
N VAL A 2 -4.44 -24.38 60.47
CA VAL A 2 -3.90 -24.06 59.12
C VAL A 2 -5.01 -23.94 58.05
N LYS A 3 -6.12 -24.69 58.16
CA LYS A 3 -7.23 -24.64 57.20
C LYS A 3 -8.09 -23.36 57.23
N GLU A 4 -8.24 -22.76 58.38
CA GLU A 4 -9.00 -21.50 58.51
C GLU A 4 -8.21 -20.27 58.00
N PHE A 5 -6.89 -20.33 58.04
CA PHE A 5 -6.05 -19.24 57.54
C PHE A 5 -5.99 -19.20 56.00
N LEU A 6 -6.10 -20.38 55.36
CA LEU A 6 -6.12 -20.47 53.88
C LEU A 6 -7.47 -20.02 53.30
N MET A 7 -8.58 -20.27 54.02
CA MET A 7 -9.92 -19.90 53.56
C MET A 7 -10.19 -18.39 53.66
N LYS A 8 -9.57 -17.71 54.66
CA LYS A 8 -9.66 -16.24 54.78
C LYS A 8 -8.85 -15.50 53.71
N LYS A 9 -7.78 -16.07 53.18
CA LYS A 9 -7.02 -15.49 52.08
C LYS A 9 -7.68 -15.71 50.71
N LEU A 10 -8.51 -16.75 50.57
CA LEU A 10 -9.25 -17.02 49.30
C LEU A 10 -10.48 -16.12 49.13
N LEU A 11 -11.02 -15.58 50.23
CA LEU A 11 -12.19 -14.68 50.23
C LEU A 11 -11.83 -13.20 50.00
N ILE A 12 -10.57 -12.82 50.06
CA ILE A 12 -10.12 -11.43 49.87
C ILE A 12 -9.70 -11.17 48.41
N SER A 13 -9.52 -12.23 47.58
CA SER A 13 -9.15 -12.07 46.17
C SER A 13 -10.36 -12.04 45.19
N LEU A 14 -11.59 -12.16 45.71
CA LEU A 14 -12.80 -12.19 44.85
C LEU A 14 -13.64 -10.91 44.93
N GLY A 15 -13.12 -9.86 45.49
CA GLY A 15 -13.84 -8.61 45.62
C GLY A 15 -13.03 -7.43 45.19
N VAL A 16 -12.93 -7.13 43.94
CA VAL A 16 -12.93 -5.81 43.27
C VAL A 16 -12.49 -6.03 41.81
N PHE A 17 -13.28 -6.76 41.03
CA PHE A 17 -13.38 -6.46 39.63
C PHE A 17 -14.66 -5.63 39.47
N ALA A 18 -14.61 -4.39 39.96
CA ALA A 18 -15.54 -3.38 39.53
C ALA A 18 -15.23 -3.18 38.02
N CYS A 19 -16.03 -3.80 37.19
CA CYS A 19 -16.15 -3.39 35.79
C CYS A 19 -16.54 -1.92 35.79
N VAL A 20 -15.55 -1.03 35.69
CA VAL A 20 -15.77 0.33 35.21
C VAL A 20 -16.19 0.15 33.76
N THR A 21 -17.47 -0.05 33.54
CA THR A 21 -18.06 0.22 32.23
C THR A 21 -17.87 1.71 32.01
N VAL A 22 -16.78 2.09 31.35
CA VAL A 22 -16.68 3.39 30.72
C VAL A 22 -17.79 3.39 29.68
N ASN A 23 -18.98 3.86 30.08
CA ASN A 23 -19.94 4.38 29.15
C ASN A 23 -19.23 5.55 28.45
N ALA A 24 -18.57 5.29 27.33
CA ALA A 24 -18.36 6.31 26.34
C ALA A 24 -19.77 6.74 25.91
N GLN A 25 -20.35 7.71 26.62
CA GLN A 25 -21.44 8.50 26.10
C GLN A 25 -20.85 9.17 24.87
N THR A 26 -21.12 8.57 23.69
CA THR A 26 -21.09 9.31 22.44
C THR A 26 -22.03 10.48 22.68
N ALA A 27 -21.47 11.70 22.85
CA ALA A 27 -22.27 12.90 22.93
C ALA A 27 -23.21 12.84 21.73
N SER A 28 -24.52 12.72 21.99
CA SER A 28 -25.50 12.65 20.93
C SER A 28 -25.38 13.96 20.17
N ASP A 29 -25.10 13.89 18.88
CA ASP A 29 -24.96 15.06 18.03
C ASP A 29 -26.31 15.82 18.06
N SER A 30 -26.29 17.06 18.53
CA SER A 30 -27.52 17.84 18.77
C SER A 30 -28.20 18.13 17.43
N VAL A 31 -29.50 17.84 17.34
CA VAL A 31 -30.30 18.18 16.17
C VAL A 31 -30.54 19.69 16.15
N VAL A 32 -30.07 20.39 15.11
CA VAL A 32 -30.21 21.84 14.97
C VAL A 32 -31.47 22.24 14.19
N MET A 33 -31.93 21.37 13.31
CA MET A 33 -33.17 21.61 12.53
C MET A 33 -33.71 20.28 11.96
N THR A 34 -34.96 20.35 11.50
CA THR A 34 -35.58 19.27 10.70
C THR A 34 -36.01 19.83 9.35
N VAL A 35 -35.57 19.22 8.26
CA VAL A 35 -35.91 19.65 6.90
C VAL A 35 -36.49 18.48 6.12
N ALA A 36 -37.64 18.62 5.52
CA ALA A 36 -38.35 17.55 4.80
C ALA A 36 -38.44 16.22 5.61
N GLY A 37 -38.69 16.31 6.94
CA GLY A 37 -38.81 15.18 7.82
C GLY A 37 -37.48 14.55 8.25
N LYS A 38 -36.33 14.96 7.71
CA LYS A 38 -34.99 14.50 8.07
C LYS A 38 -34.37 15.42 9.12
N GLN A 39 -33.83 14.83 10.20
CA GLN A 39 -33.10 15.59 11.21
C GLN A 39 -31.70 15.94 10.71
N VAL A 40 -31.27 17.17 10.98
CA VAL A 40 -29.94 17.67 10.65
C VAL A 40 -29.15 17.82 11.95
N PRO A 41 -28.06 17.07 12.14
CA PRO A 41 -27.20 17.21 13.29
C PRO A 41 -26.32 18.46 13.20
N LEU A 42 -25.87 18.96 14.35
CA LEU A 42 -25.00 20.13 14.46
C LEU A 42 -23.67 19.91 13.71
N SER A 43 -23.13 18.71 13.79
CA SER A 43 -21.88 18.35 13.10
C SER A 43 -21.97 18.52 11.59
N GLU A 44 -23.08 18.10 10.97
CA GLU A 44 -23.31 18.28 9.53
C GLU A 44 -23.41 19.76 9.18
N PHE A 45 -24.16 20.53 9.98
CA PHE A 45 -24.32 21.97 9.75
C PHE A 45 -22.97 22.71 9.80
N ILE A 46 -22.16 22.44 10.83
CA ILE A 46 -20.84 23.05 11.01
C ILE A 46 -19.91 22.61 9.87
N PHE A 47 -19.86 21.31 9.58
CA PHE A 47 -18.98 20.77 8.52
C PHE A 47 -19.20 21.44 7.17
N ILE A 48 -20.48 21.61 6.78
CA ILE A 48 -20.80 22.23 5.48
C ILE A 48 -20.52 23.75 5.52
N ALA A 49 -20.76 24.42 6.67
CA ALA A 49 -20.44 25.83 6.84
C ALA A 49 -18.94 26.10 6.69
N GLU A 50 -18.10 25.31 7.37
CA GLU A 50 -16.64 25.41 7.32
C GLU A 50 -16.08 25.07 5.96
N LYS A 51 -16.61 24.00 5.32
CA LYS A 51 -16.18 23.57 3.99
C LYS A 51 -16.39 24.67 2.93
N ASN A 52 -17.47 25.42 3.03
CA ASN A 52 -17.76 26.47 2.07
C ASN A 52 -17.00 27.77 2.35
N GLY A 53 -16.43 27.95 3.57
CA GLY A 53 -15.55 29.05 3.92
C GLY A 53 -16.21 30.45 3.94
N GLU A 54 -17.54 30.55 3.78
CA GLU A 54 -18.27 31.81 3.59
C GLU A 54 -19.00 32.31 4.87
N VAL A 55 -18.88 31.53 5.97
CA VAL A 55 -19.67 31.77 7.18
C VAL A 55 -18.79 32.11 8.36
N ASP A 56 -18.94 33.29 8.90
CA ASP A 56 -18.40 33.64 10.24
C ASP A 56 -19.35 33.09 11.32
N LEU A 57 -18.97 31.95 11.88
CA LEU A 57 -19.73 31.27 12.93
C LEU A 57 -19.75 32.06 14.27
N SER A 58 -18.87 33.04 14.44
CA SER A 58 -18.87 33.93 15.63
C SER A 58 -19.89 35.08 15.50
N ASN A 59 -20.38 35.33 14.31
CA ASN A 59 -21.30 36.44 14.00
C ASN A 59 -22.74 35.95 13.85
N THR A 60 -23.59 36.30 14.81
CA THR A 60 -25.00 35.89 14.83
C THR A 60 -25.77 36.25 13.55
N LYS A 61 -25.48 37.40 12.88
CA LYS A 61 -26.13 37.79 11.65
C LYS A 61 -25.69 36.92 10.47
N SER A 62 -24.39 36.57 10.42
CA SER A 62 -23.83 35.65 9.43
C SER A 62 -24.48 34.28 9.56
N VAL A 63 -24.53 33.74 10.77
CA VAL A 63 -25.15 32.44 11.05
C VAL A 63 -26.65 32.44 10.68
N LYS A 64 -27.42 33.47 11.01
CA LYS A 64 -28.84 33.55 10.63
C LYS A 64 -29.03 33.52 9.12
N ASN A 65 -28.23 34.26 8.38
CA ASN A 65 -28.31 34.27 6.92
C ASN A 65 -27.95 32.88 6.35
N TYR A 66 -26.93 32.24 6.91
CA TYR A 66 -26.50 30.91 6.48
C TYR A 66 -27.56 29.83 6.79
N VAL A 67 -28.25 29.90 7.92
CA VAL A 67 -29.37 28.99 8.23
C VAL A 67 -30.41 28.97 7.12
N GLU A 68 -30.81 30.14 6.58
CA GLU A 68 -31.76 30.18 5.47
C GLU A 68 -31.19 29.59 4.18
N LEU A 69 -29.93 29.86 3.86
CA LEU A 69 -29.27 29.26 2.70
C LEU A 69 -29.15 27.72 2.85
N PHE A 70 -28.73 27.26 4.01
CA PHE A 70 -28.60 25.84 4.33
C PHE A 70 -29.94 25.11 4.27
N LYS A 71 -31.00 25.70 4.84
CA LYS A 71 -32.36 25.17 4.75
C LYS A 71 -32.81 25.00 3.30
N ASN A 72 -32.59 26.02 2.47
CA ASN A 72 -32.93 25.97 1.06
C ASN A 72 -32.12 24.94 0.29
N PHE A 73 -30.83 24.78 0.62
CA PHE A 73 -29.99 23.71 0.08
C PHE A 73 -30.56 22.32 0.43
N LYS A 74 -30.89 22.08 1.70
CA LYS A 74 -31.45 20.79 2.14
C LYS A 74 -32.82 20.49 1.51
N LEU A 75 -33.66 21.51 1.31
CA LEU A 75 -34.95 21.35 0.61
C LEU A 75 -34.76 20.98 -0.87
N LYS A 76 -33.79 21.59 -1.57
CA LYS A 76 -33.47 21.25 -2.97
C LYS A 76 -32.93 19.81 -3.06
N VAL A 77 -32.10 19.38 -2.11
CA VAL A 77 -31.58 17.98 -2.05
C VAL A 77 -32.75 17.01 -1.85
N ALA A 78 -33.64 17.28 -0.89
CA ALA A 78 -34.80 16.45 -0.63
C ALA A 78 -35.75 16.33 -1.84
N GLU A 79 -35.95 17.40 -2.55
CA GLU A 79 -36.76 17.43 -3.78
C GLU A 79 -36.08 16.62 -4.90
N ALA A 80 -34.76 16.78 -5.10
CA ALA A 80 -34.00 16.02 -6.09
C ALA A 80 -34.05 14.52 -5.80
N GLU A 81 -33.92 14.13 -4.54
CA GLU A 81 -34.06 12.72 -4.08
C GLU A 81 -35.48 12.21 -4.34
N SER A 82 -36.52 13.01 -4.06
CA SER A 82 -37.91 12.63 -4.26
C SER A 82 -38.24 12.39 -5.74
N LEU A 83 -37.58 13.13 -6.62
CA LEU A 83 -37.68 13.00 -8.08
C LEU A 83 -36.78 11.90 -8.65
N GLY A 84 -35.97 11.20 -7.81
CA GLY A 84 -35.07 10.15 -8.23
C GLY A 84 -33.89 10.62 -9.09
N ILE A 85 -33.54 11.91 -9.04
CA ILE A 85 -32.44 12.48 -9.84
C ILE A 85 -31.10 11.79 -9.48
N ASP A 86 -30.88 11.47 -8.21
CA ASP A 86 -29.72 10.75 -7.69
C ASP A 86 -29.61 9.31 -8.22
N GLN A 87 -30.70 8.74 -8.75
CA GLN A 87 -30.75 7.40 -9.32
C GLN A 87 -30.52 7.37 -10.84
N THR A 88 -30.47 8.53 -11.49
CA THR A 88 -30.26 8.61 -12.94
C THR A 88 -28.85 8.13 -13.32
N SER A 89 -28.72 7.56 -14.52
CA SER A 89 -27.43 7.11 -15.05
C SER A 89 -26.43 8.26 -15.21
N SER A 90 -26.93 9.44 -15.60
CA SER A 90 -26.13 10.65 -15.76
C SER A 90 -25.48 11.07 -14.43
N PHE A 91 -26.30 11.16 -13.35
CA PHE A 91 -25.81 11.53 -12.03
C PHE A 91 -24.78 10.51 -11.51
N LYS A 92 -25.07 9.22 -11.64
CA LYS A 92 -24.15 8.16 -11.19
C LYS A 92 -22.82 8.21 -11.95
N SER A 93 -22.86 8.38 -13.26
CA SER A 93 -21.65 8.49 -14.09
C SER A 93 -20.79 9.70 -13.70
N GLU A 94 -21.42 10.85 -13.45
CA GLU A 94 -20.75 12.07 -13.02
C GLU A 94 -20.13 11.91 -11.62
N LEU A 95 -20.88 11.32 -10.66
CA LEU A 95 -20.39 11.04 -9.32
C LEU A 95 -19.20 10.07 -9.33
N ASP A 96 -19.25 9.03 -10.17
CA ASP A 96 -18.14 8.08 -10.32
C ASP A 96 -16.92 8.75 -10.96
N GLY A 97 -17.11 9.70 -11.87
CA GLY A 97 -16.03 10.54 -12.40
C GLY A 97 -15.34 11.37 -11.31
N TYR A 98 -16.10 12.04 -10.44
CA TYR A 98 -15.52 12.78 -9.31
C TYR A 98 -14.81 11.86 -8.30
N ARG A 99 -15.40 10.71 -8.02
CA ARG A 99 -14.76 9.70 -7.15
C ARG A 99 -13.43 9.23 -7.73
N ALA A 100 -13.37 8.93 -9.03
CA ALA A 100 -12.14 8.52 -9.71
C ALA A 100 -11.05 9.60 -9.61
N GLN A 101 -11.38 10.87 -9.81
CA GLN A 101 -10.43 11.97 -9.65
C GLN A 101 -9.89 12.11 -8.22
N LEU A 102 -10.74 11.83 -7.22
CA LEU A 102 -10.31 11.89 -5.82
C LEU A 102 -9.45 10.69 -5.41
N ILE A 103 -9.73 9.50 -5.96
CA ILE A 103 -9.00 8.27 -5.64
C ILE A 103 -7.49 8.45 -5.81
N ASP A 104 -7.05 9.05 -6.91
CA ASP A 104 -5.62 9.25 -7.19
C ASP A 104 -4.90 10.02 -6.08
N SER A 105 -5.55 11.04 -5.50
CA SER A 105 -4.97 11.84 -4.42
C SER A 105 -4.88 11.09 -3.08
N TYR A 106 -5.78 10.13 -2.85
CA TYR A 106 -5.82 9.31 -1.62
C TYR A 106 -5.02 8.01 -1.73
N MET A 107 -4.87 7.48 -2.96
CA MET A 107 -4.16 6.23 -3.21
C MET A 107 -2.68 6.45 -3.58
N SER A 108 -2.25 7.69 -3.83
CA SER A 108 -0.85 8.03 -4.11
C SER A 108 -0.03 8.03 -2.83
N ASP A 109 0.98 7.19 -2.77
CA ASP A 109 2.02 7.25 -1.73
C ASP A 109 3.12 8.25 -2.16
N LYS A 110 2.87 9.54 -1.94
CA LYS A 110 3.81 10.62 -2.32
C LYS A 110 5.19 10.50 -1.67
N GLU A 111 5.27 9.98 -0.47
CA GLU A 111 6.55 9.75 0.21
C GLU A 111 7.28 8.54 -0.40
N GLY A 112 6.56 7.48 -0.75
CA GLY A 112 7.11 6.34 -1.49
C GLY A 112 7.59 6.73 -2.89
N GLU A 113 6.82 7.54 -3.63
CA GLU A 113 7.23 8.10 -4.93
C GLU A 113 8.50 8.94 -4.82
N LYS A 114 8.58 9.79 -3.81
CA LYS A 114 9.73 10.65 -3.53
C LYS A 114 10.98 9.83 -3.16
N ALA A 115 10.80 8.79 -2.34
CA ALA A 115 11.88 7.88 -1.97
C ALA A 115 12.37 7.09 -3.20
N ALA A 116 11.47 6.62 -4.05
CA ALA A 116 11.81 5.93 -5.31
C ALA A 116 12.57 6.87 -6.28
N ALA A 117 12.08 8.10 -6.47
CA ALA A 117 12.75 9.10 -7.30
C ALA A 117 14.15 9.44 -6.77
N ARG A 118 14.28 9.55 -5.45
CA ARG A 118 15.60 9.79 -4.81
C ARG A 118 16.55 8.63 -5.05
N ALA A 119 16.10 7.38 -4.89
CA ALA A 119 16.93 6.20 -5.15
C ALA A 119 17.41 6.13 -6.60
N VAL A 120 16.57 6.50 -7.56
CA VAL A 120 16.96 6.60 -8.99
C VAL A 120 17.99 7.70 -9.21
N TYR A 121 17.78 8.87 -8.61
CA TYR A 121 18.70 10.00 -8.71
C TYR A 121 20.09 9.65 -8.14
N ASP A 122 20.14 9.02 -6.97
CA ASP A 122 21.40 8.64 -6.30
C ASP A 122 22.18 7.56 -7.08
N ARG A 123 21.52 6.80 -7.96
CA ARG A 123 22.11 5.81 -8.88
C ARG A 123 22.50 6.43 -10.23
N GLY A 124 22.03 7.63 -10.54
CA GLY A 124 22.15 8.23 -11.87
C GLY A 124 23.55 8.69 -12.27
N ASP A 125 24.52 8.69 -11.35
CA ASP A 125 25.90 9.09 -11.57
C ASP A 125 26.80 7.96 -12.09
N HIS A 126 26.34 6.70 -12.06
CA HIS A 126 27.11 5.55 -12.53
C HIS A 126 26.21 4.48 -13.18
N SER A 127 26.83 3.64 -14.00
CA SER A 127 26.22 2.45 -14.58
C SER A 127 26.86 1.21 -14.01
N VAL A 128 26.16 0.09 -14.08
CA VAL A 128 26.65 -1.20 -13.59
C VAL A 128 26.90 -2.13 -14.76
N GLU A 129 28.10 -2.70 -14.81
CA GLU A 129 28.47 -3.79 -15.71
C GLU A 129 28.32 -5.11 -14.98
N LEU A 130 27.57 -6.05 -15.55
CA LEU A 130 27.26 -7.31 -14.86
C LEU A 130 27.08 -8.50 -15.82
N THR A 131 27.19 -9.71 -15.29
CA THR A 131 26.68 -10.94 -15.88
C THR A 131 25.56 -11.48 -14.99
N HIS A 132 24.49 -11.98 -15.59
CA HIS A 132 23.46 -12.69 -14.84
C HIS A 132 23.03 -13.99 -15.49
N ILE A 133 22.61 -14.95 -14.66
CA ILE A 133 21.97 -16.20 -15.06
C ILE A 133 20.53 -16.14 -14.61
N LEU A 134 19.59 -16.22 -15.53
CA LEU A 134 18.15 -16.28 -15.27
C LEU A 134 17.65 -17.71 -15.35
N PHE A 135 17.02 -18.18 -14.29
CA PHE A 135 16.22 -19.40 -14.24
C PHE A 135 14.75 -19.00 -14.38
N ARG A 136 14.17 -19.24 -15.54
CA ARG A 136 12.80 -18.78 -15.86
C ARG A 136 11.76 -19.57 -15.10
N LEU A 137 10.69 -18.88 -14.72
CA LEU A 137 9.49 -19.50 -14.21
C LEU A 137 8.42 -19.53 -15.29
N PRO A 138 7.60 -20.60 -15.37
CA PRO A 138 6.47 -20.67 -16.27
C PRO A 138 5.49 -19.51 -16.03
N GLU A 139 4.81 -19.05 -17.07
CA GLU A 139 3.86 -17.93 -16.99
C GLU A 139 2.72 -18.21 -15.99
N LYS A 140 2.29 -19.48 -15.90
CA LYS A 140 1.30 -19.96 -14.90
C LYS A 140 2.01 -20.79 -13.84
N THR A 141 2.75 -20.10 -12.96
CA THR A 141 3.56 -20.75 -11.93
C THR A 141 2.73 -21.18 -10.74
N VAL A 142 2.88 -22.43 -10.30
CA VAL A 142 2.40 -22.93 -9.02
C VAL A 142 3.55 -22.98 -8.01
N SER A 143 3.24 -23.04 -6.70
CA SER A 143 4.24 -23.02 -5.63
C SER A 143 5.32 -24.09 -5.79
N LYS A 144 4.96 -25.29 -6.29
CA LYS A 144 5.90 -26.38 -6.51
C LYS A 144 6.98 -26.04 -7.53
N ASP A 145 6.60 -25.38 -8.64
CA ASP A 145 7.53 -24.99 -9.69
C ASP A 145 8.50 -23.92 -9.19
N THR A 146 7.98 -22.96 -8.41
CA THR A 146 8.80 -21.91 -7.78
C THR A 146 9.90 -22.52 -6.90
N VAL A 147 9.56 -23.53 -6.08
CA VAL A 147 10.53 -24.19 -5.20
C VAL A 147 11.59 -24.97 -6.01
N ALA A 148 11.18 -25.69 -7.06
CA ALA A 148 12.09 -26.45 -7.91
C ALA A 148 13.12 -25.55 -8.60
N VAL A 149 12.66 -24.44 -9.22
CA VAL A 149 13.54 -23.48 -9.91
C VAL A 149 14.45 -22.75 -8.92
N TYR A 150 13.95 -22.40 -7.74
CA TYR A 150 14.79 -21.83 -6.68
C TYR A 150 15.90 -22.77 -6.25
N GLN A 151 15.59 -24.07 -6.05
CA GLN A 151 16.59 -25.07 -5.67
C GLN A 151 17.64 -25.27 -6.76
N GLU A 152 17.26 -25.16 -8.03
CA GLU A 152 18.21 -25.22 -9.14
C GLU A 152 19.14 -24.00 -9.13
N ALA A 153 18.60 -22.79 -9.00
CA ALA A 153 19.38 -21.57 -8.85
C ALA A 153 20.35 -21.65 -7.66
N MET A 154 19.91 -22.20 -6.51
CA MET A 154 20.77 -22.40 -5.34
C MET A 154 21.90 -23.38 -5.59
N ARG A 155 21.65 -24.51 -6.28
CA ARG A 155 22.73 -25.46 -6.66
C ARG A 155 23.79 -24.79 -7.53
N VAL A 156 23.37 -23.95 -8.46
CA VAL A 156 24.31 -23.20 -9.31
C VAL A 156 25.04 -22.15 -8.49
N TYR A 157 24.36 -21.41 -7.61
CA TYR A 157 24.99 -20.46 -6.69
C TYR A 157 26.10 -21.12 -5.86
N GLU A 158 25.83 -22.28 -5.29
CA GLU A 158 26.85 -23.04 -4.51
C GLU A 158 28.10 -23.45 -5.33
N ARG A 159 27.91 -23.77 -6.63
CA ARG A 159 29.02 -24.03 -7.55
C ARG A 159 29.86 -22.78 -7.79
N LEU A 160 29.21 -21.64 -8.01
CA LEU A 160 29.87 -20.36 -8.22
C LEU A 160 30.64 -19.91 -6.95
N GLN A 161 30.09 -20.18 -5.76
CA GLN A 161 30.79 -19.92 -4.50
C GLN A 161 32.04 -20.76 -4.31
N LYS A 162 32.13 -21.96 -4.95
CA LYS A 162 33.32 -22.82 -4.96
C LYS A 162 34.36 -22.40 -5.99
N GLY A 163 34.11 -21.29 -6.72
CA GLY A 163 35.06 -20.68 -7.66
C GLY A 163 34.85 -21.07 -9.13
N GLU A 164 33.76 -21.77 -9.48
CA GLU A 164 33.43 -21.98 -10.90
C GLU A 164 33.14 -20.63 -11.58
N ASP A 165 33.56 -20.51 -12.83
CA ASP A 165 33.33 -19.28 -13.59
C ASP A 165 31.88 -19.14 -14.01
N MET A 166 31.27 -18.00 -13.66
CA MET A 166 29.84 -17.75 -13.85
C MET A 166 29.43 -17.74 -15.32
N GLU A 167 30.27 -17.17 -16.18
CA GLU A 167 29.97 -17.07 -17.60
C GLU A 167 30.01 -18.45 -18.27
N THR A 168 31.03 -19.26 -17.94
CA THR A 168 31.18 -20.63 -18.43
C THR A 168 30.03 -21.52 -17.99
N VAL A 169 29.68 -21.48 -16.68
CA VAL A 169 28.57 -22.26 -16.12
C VAL A 169 27.23 -21.80 -16.74
N GLY A 170 26.99 -20.52 -16.80
CA GLY A 170 25.75 -19.95 -17.33
C GLY A 170 25.52 -20.26 -18.80
N LYS A 171 26.55 -20.14 -19.64
CA LYS A 171 26.49 -20.49 -21.07
C LYS A 171 26.20 -21.97 -21.27
N ALA A 172 26.88 -22.84 -20.55
CA ALA A 172 26.68 -24.30 -20.63
C ALA A 172 25.26 -24.71 -20.19
N LEU A 173 24.70 -24.07 -19.18
CA LEU A 173 23.32 -24.30 -18.74
C LEU A 173 22.31 -23.79 -19.79
N ALA A 174 22.52 -22.59 -20.31
CA ALA A 174 21.66 -21.99 -21.32
C ALA A 174 21.69 -22.78 -22.66
N GLU A 175 22.82 -23.38 -23.03
CA GLU A 175 22.91 -24.27 -24.21
C GLU A 175 22.11 -25.56 -24.01
N LYS A 176 22.13 -26.10 -22.80
CA LYS A 176 21.43 -27.35 -22.45
C LYS A 176 19.92 -27.14 -22.35
N ASP A 177 19.47 -25.99 -21.85
CA ASP A 177 18.06 -25.69 -21.61
C ASP A 177 17.74 -24.20 -21.92
N LYS A 178 17.67 -23.91 -23.23
CA LYS A 178 17.41 -22.53 -23.74
C LYS A 178 16.05 -21.98 -23.38
N GLU A 179 15.10 -22.86 -23.10
CA GLU A 179 13.76 -22.47 -22.75
C GLU A 179 13.69 -21.91 -21.32
N HIS A 180 14.38 -22.57 -20.37
CA HIS A 180 14.28 -22.26 -18.96
C HIS A 180 15.47 -21.47 -18.39
N VAL A 181 16.62 -21.48 -19.08
CA VAL A 181 17.83 -20.79 -18.59
C VAL A 181 18.35 -19.80 -19.62
N ALA A 182 18.72 -18.60 -19.19
CA ALA A 182 19.46 -17.63 -19.99
C ALA A 182 20.69 -17.14 -19.21
N CYS A 183 21.78 -16.91 -19.95
CA CYS A 183 22.98 -16.26 -19.42
C CYS A 183 23.29 -15.04 -20.27
N GLU A 184 23.29 -13.86 -19.68
CA GLU A 184 23.44 -12.61 -20.40
C GLU A 184 24.51 -11.73 -19.72
N TYR A 185 25.34 -11.09 -20.54
CA TYR A 185 26.25 -10.03 -20.14
C TYR A 185 25.64 -8.68 -20.47
N VAL A 186 25.54 -7.83 -19.45
CA VAL A 186 25.04 -6.47 -19.56
C VAL A 186 26.16 -5.49 -19.36
N ARG A 187 26.59 -4.83 -20.44
CA ARG A 187 27.72 -3.90 -20.42
C ARG A 187 27.45 -2.62 -19.66
N CYS A 188 26.23 -2.15 -19.66
CA CYS A 188 25.83 -0.87 -19.07
C CYS A 188 24.37 -0.94 -18.67
N LEU A 189 24.13 -1.15 -17.38
CA LEU A 189 22.80 -1.06 -16.78
C LEU A 189 22.67 0.34 -16.15
N LEU A 190 21.77 1.15 -16.69
CA LEU A 190 21.38 2.44 -16.11
C LEU A 190 20.12 2.28 -15.24
N PRO A 191 19.88 3.22 -14.30
CA PRO A 191 18.65 3.20 -13.51
C PRO A 191 17.39 3.20 -14.37
N MET A 192 16.35 2.49 -13.93
CA MET A 192 15.06 2.32 -14.62
C MET A 192 15.10 1.53 -15.93
N GLN A 193 16.17 0.84 -16.25
CA GLN A 193 16.27 0.00 -17.45
C GLN A 193 15.84 -1.45 -17.22
N SER A 194 15.69 -1.87 -15.98
CA SER A 194 15.30 -3.24 -15.63
C SER A 194 14.23 -3.29 -14.52
N LEU A 195 13.92 -4.48 -14.06
CA LEU A 195 13.00 -4.67 -12.96
C LEU A 195 13.61 -4.12 -11.66
N LYS A 196 12.84 -3.34 -10.90
CA LYS A 196 13.33 -2.69 -9.66
C LYS A 196 14.09 -3.64 -8.74
N VAL A 197 13.57 -4.86 -8.50
CA VAL A 197 14.21 -5.85 -7.62
C VAL A 197 15.57 -6.30 -8.17
N PHE A 198 15.69 -6.45 -9.48
CA PHE A 198 16.94 -6.79 -10.16
C PHE A 198 17.95 -5.64 -10.05
N GLU A 199 17.52 -4.42 -10.33
CA GLU A 199 18.37 -3.23 -10.19
C GLU A 199 18.83 -3.00 -8.75
N ASP A 200 17.92 -3.12 -7.78
CA ASP A 200 18.25 -2.97 -6.36
C ASP A 200 19.37 -3.94 -5.95
N ALA A 201 19.29 -5.19 -6.42
CA ALA A 201 20.34 -6.17 -6.19
C ALA A 201 21.64 -5.80 -6.91
N ALA A 202 21.59 -5.46 -8.20
CA ALA A 202 22.77 -5.12 -9.00
C ALA A 202 23.53 -3.92 -8.44
N TYR A 203 22.83 -2.84 -8.08
CA TYR A 203 23.44 -1.61 -7.54
C TYR A 203 23.94 -1.75 -6.09
N SER A 204 23.50 -2.78 -5.34
CA SER A 204 23.93 -3.01 -3.96
C SER A 204 25.05 -4.06 -3.81
N LEU A 205 25.30 -4.86 -4.86
CA LEU A 205 26.30 -5.93 -4.82
C LEU A 205 27.73 -5.36 -4.88
N PRO A 206 28.66 -5.86 -4.05
CA PRO A 206 30.06 -5.60 -4.22
C PRO A 206 30.58 -6.19 -5.54
N ILE A 207 31.53 -5.51 -6.17
CA ILE A 207 32.21 -5.95 -7.40
C ILE A 207 32.81 -7.34 -7.19
N GLY A 208 32.59 -8.23 -8.13
CA GLY A 208 33.10 -9.61 -8.14
C GLY A 208 32.30 -10.63 -7.32
N VAL A 209 31.35 -10.17 -6.50
CA VAL A 209 30.49 -11.04 -5.69
C VAL A 209 29.29 -11.51 -6.49
N VAL A 210 28.95 -12.80 -6.34
CA VAL A 210 27.72 -13.37 -6.92
C VAL A 210 26.58 -13.25 -5.91
N SER A 211 25.42 -12.76 -6.34
CA SER A 211 24.23 -12.66 -5.49
C SER A 211 23.65 -14.02 -5.13
N GLU A 212 22.95 -14.12 -4.02
CA GLU A 212 21.95 -15.16 -3.84
C GLU A 212 20.85 -15.04 -4.92
N PRO A 213 20.01 -16.11 -5.12
CA PRO A 213 18.94 -16.04 -6.11
C PRO A 213 17.95 -14.89 -5.87
N VAL A 214 17.96 -13.90 -6.74
CA VAL A 214 17.08 -12.71 -6.71
C VAL A 214 15.79 -13.05 -7.44
N ARG A 215 14.65 -12.98 -6.74
CA ARG A 215 13.32 -13.30 -7.30
C ARG A 215 12.75 -12.11 -8.06
N THR A 216 12.40 -12.33 -9.33
CA THR A 216 11.65 -11.36 -10.15
C THR A 216 10.39 -12.02 -10.76
N LYS A 217 9.56 -11.26 -11.46
CA LYS A 217 8.42 -11.83 -12.21
C LYS A 217 8.84 -12.83 -13.32
N LEU A 218 10.07 -12.77 -13.80
CA LEU A 218 10.59 -13.65 -14.84
C LEU A 218 11.14 -14.97 -14.29
N GLY A 219 11.59 -14.99 -13.03
CA GLY A 219 12.23 -16.14 -12.43
C GLY A 219 13.21 -15.77 -11.33
N PHE A 220 14.25 -16.57 -11.17
CA PHE A 220 15.36 -16.31 -10.25
C PHE A 220 16.61 -15.92 -11.01
N HIS A 221 17.27 -14.87 -10.57
CA HIS A 221 18.52 -14.37 -11.15
C HIS A 221 19.67 -14.58 -10.18
N LEU A 222 20.79 -15.10 -10.69
CA LEU A 222 22.11 -14.94 -10.06
C LEU A 222 22.79 -13.77 -10.77
N ILE A 223 23.37 -12.83 -10.04
CA ILE A 223 23.95 -11.61 -10.57
C ILE A 223 25.39 -11.48 -10.08
N LYS A 224 26.31 -11.09 -10.98
CA LYS A 224 27.70 -10.76 -10.64
C LYS A 224 28.04 -9.43 -11.28
N VAL A 225 28.42 -8.46 -10.47
CA VAL A 225 28.84 -7.12 -10.90
C VAL A 225 30.34 -7.13 -11.21
N HIS A 226 30.72 -6.49 -12.33
CA HIS A 226 32.12 -6.38 -12.80
C HIS A 226 32.70 -4.99 -12.57
N SER A 227 31.88 -3.93 -12.76
CA SER A 227 32.28 -2.54 -12.54
C SER A 227 31.06 -1.64 -12.34
#